data_3ea7d64d5b55ba535fef13971538e2ca
#
_entry.id   3ea7d64d5b55ba535fef13971538e2ca
#
_cell.length_a   1.000
_cell.length_b   1.000
_cell.length_c   1.000
_cell.angle_alpha   90.00
_cell.angle_beta   90.00
_cell.angle_gamma   90.00
#
_symmetry.space_group_name_H-M   'P 1'
#
loop_
_entity.id
_entity.type
_entity.pdbx_description
1 polymer ?
#
loop_
_entity_poly.entity_id
_entity_poly.type
_entity_poly.pdbx_seq_one_letter_code
_entity_poly.pdbx_strand_id
1 'polypeptide(L)'
;MSKKADVINLERLKGKKAAAKKLQLDSGRYILIRSNEKEESLEIVDGGEVVVTVRLTDEGPVVTVQGAHLELKSTKTIALEAKEVKIKAEEEASIESMGRLKIDSSQKMDIHSEDDIRVVGKIIHLN
;
A
#
# COMPACT_ATOMS: atom_id res chain seq x y z
N MET A 1 -5.70 -17.84 -24.81
CA MET A 1 -5.01 -16.98 -25.78
C MET A 1 -4.10 -15.99 -25.09
N SER A 2 -2.95 -15.81 -25.65
CA SER A 2 -2.01 -14.82 -25.13
C SER A 2 -2.53 -13.41 -25.35
N LYS A 3 -2.30 -12.56 -24.38
CA LYS A 3 -2.58 -11.15 -24.49
C LYS A 3 -1.36 -10.43 -25.02
N LYS A 4 -1.55 -9.57 -25.97
CA LYS A 4 -0.48 -8.73 -26.49
C LYS A 4 -0.48 -7.42 -25.73
N ALA A 5 0.70 -6.96 -25.37
CA ALA A 5 0.87 -5.63 -24.82
C ALA A 5 0.81 -4.62 -25.97
N ASP A 6 -0.06 -3.65 -25.86
CA ASP A 6 -0.10 -2.53 -26.78
C ASP A 6 0.98 -1.53 -26.37
N VAL A 7 1.87 -1.21 -27.27
CA VAL A 7 2.94 -0.26 -27.02
C VAL A 7 2.63 1.03 -27.75
N ILE A 8 2.52 2.10 -26.96
CA ILE A 8 2.35 3.44 -27.46
C ILE A 8 3.68 4.17 -27.29
N ASN A 9 4.36 4.44 -28.38
CA ASN A 9 5.63 5.13 -28.31
C ASN A 9 5.43 6.64 -28.51
N LEU A 10 5.57 7.39 -27.44
CA LEU A 10 5.38 8.83 -27.44
C LEU A 10 6.66 9.60 -27.86
N GLU A 11 7.78 8.93 -28.05
CA GLU A 11 9.02 9.57 -28.51
C GLU A 11 8.87 10.25 -29.87
N ARG A 12 8.01 9.71 -30.71
CA ARG A 12 7.72 10.28 -32.02
C ARG A 12 6.98 11.62 -31.92
N LEU A 13 6.42 11.87 -30.74
CA LEU A 13 5.71 13.10 -30.44
C LEU A 13 6.64 14.00 -29.65
N LYS A 14 7.36 14.89 -30.30
CA LYS A 14 8.20 15.94 -29.67
C LYS A 14 9.55 15.47 -29.10
N GLY A 15 10.09 14.35 -29.51
CA GLY A 15 11.42 13.90 -29.07
C GLY A 15 11.52 13.58 -27.59
N LYS A 16 10.43 13.38 -26.89
CA LYS A 16 10.42 12.97 -25.48
C LYS A 16 10.45 11.47 -25.37
N LYS A 17 11.29 10.96 -24.49
CA LYS A 17 11.39 9.52 -24.20
C LYS A 17 10.28 9.12 -23.26
N ALA A 18 9.08 8.99 -23.79
CA ALA A 18 7.94 8.47 -23.04
C ALA A 18 7.32 7.30 -23.80
N ALA A 19 7.07 6.22 -23.11
CA ALA A 19 6.44 5.04 -23.66
C ALA A 19 5.38 4.51 -22.70
N ALA A 20 4.31 3.95 -23.23
CA ALA A 20 3.29 3.28 -22.45
C ALA A 20 3.00 1.90 -23.04
N LYS A 21 2.83 0.92 -22.19
CA LYS A 21 2.40 -0.43 -22.54
C LYS A 21 1.10 -0.73 -21.83
N LYS A 22 0.17 -1.30 -22.54
CA LYS A 22 -1.11 -1.73 -22.00
C LYS A 22 -1.24 -3.24 -22.15
N LEU A 23 -1.47 -3.96 -21.04
CA LEU A 23 -1.76 -5.38 -21.03
C LEU A 23 -3.20 -5.59 -20.63
N GLN A 24 -4.02 -6.02 -21.58
CA GLN A 24 -5.44 -6.30 -21.37
C GLN A 24 -5.61 -7.68 -20.74
N LEU A 25 -6.43 -7.74 -19.69
CA LEU A 25 -6.82 -8.98 -19.02
C LEU A 25 -8.19 -9.45 -19.54
N ASP A 26 -8.49 -10.74 -19.34
CA ASP A 26 -9.75 -11.34 -19.79
C ASP A 26 -10.98 -10.71 -19.15
N SER A 27 -10.83 -10.21 -17.94
CA SER A 27 -11.90 -9.55 -17.19
C SER A 27 -12.26 -8.14 -17.66
N GLY A 28 -11.53 -7.62 -18.66
CA GLY A 28 -11.66 -6.22 -19.08
C GLY A 28 -10.77 -5.25 -18.31
N ARG A 29 -10.20 -5.68 -17.21
CA ARG A 29 -9.19 -4.93 -16.47
C ARG A 29 -7.90 -4.89 -17.28
N TYR A 30 -7.02 -3.97 -16.96
CA TYR A 30 -5.74 -3.90 -17.65
C TYR A 30 -4.62 -3.37 -16.77
N ILE A 31 -3.41 -3.69 -17.17
CA ILE A 31 -2.18 -3.19 -16.57
C ILE A 31 -1.60 -2.16 -17.51
N LEU A 32 -1.26 -1.01 -17.00
CA LEU A 32 -0.64 0.08 -17.74
C LEU A 32 0.75 0.33 -17.18
N ILE A 33 1.75 0.22 -18.06
CA ILE A 33 3.14 0.51 -17.70
C ILE A 33 3.56 1.76 -18.44
N ARG A 34 4.01 2.77 -17.71
CA ARG A 34 4.49 4.04 -18.26
C ARG A 34 5.95 4.24 -17.90
N SER A 35 6.70 4.78 -18.83
CA SER A 35 8.08 5.18 -18.60
C SER A 35 8.33 6.55 -19.21
N ASN A 36 8.89 7.44 -18.42
CA ASN A 36 9.34 8.76 -18.85
C ASN A 36 10.68 9.11 -18.17
N GLU A 37 11.22 10.28 -18.45
CA GLU A 37 12.53 10.68 -17.94
C GLU A 37 12.60 10.82 -16.40
N LYS A 38 11.46 11.07 -15.76
CA LYS A 38 11.43 11.36 -14.32
C LYS A 38 10.92 10.20 -13.50
N GLU A 39 10.06 9.38 -14.07
CA GLU A 39 9.41 8.34 -13.30
C GLU A 39 8.92 7.20 -14.20
N GLU A 40 8.94 6.02 -13.63
CA GLU A 40 8.33 4.83 -14.22
C GLU A 40 7.21 4.38 -13.32
N SER A 41 6.11 3.94 -13.91
CA SER A 41 4.96 3.48 -13.12
C SER A 41 4.29 2.27 -13.73
N LEU A 42 3.74 1.44 -12.85
CA LEU A 42 2.85 0.34 -13.18
C LEU A 42 1.51 0.60 -12.50
N GLU A 43 0.44 0.56 -13.27
CA GLU A 43 -0.90 0.78 -12.76
C GLU A 43 -1.80 -0.42 -13.10
N ILE A 44 -2.59 -0.86 -12.13
CA ILE A 44 -3.67 -1.82 -12.39
C ILE A 44 -4.97 -1.03 -12.41
N VAL A 45 -5.72 -1.15 -13.50
CA VAL A 45 -6.93 -0.36 -13.72
C VAL A 45 -8.14 -1.29 -13.79
N ASP A 46 -9.16 -0.97 -13.03
CA ASP A 46 -10.43 -1.67 -12.95
C ASP A 46 -11.58 -0.67 -13.10
N GLY A 47 -12.41 -0.85 -14.14
CA GLY A 47 -13.54 0.04 -14.37
C GLY A 47 -13.18 1.50 -14.59
N GLY A 48 -12.00 1.77 -15.16
CA GLY A 48 -11.51 3.12 -15.37
C GLY A 48 -10.83 3.76 -14.15
N GLU A 49 -10.80 3.07 -13.02
CA GLU A 49 -10.13 3.55 -11.81
C GLU A 49 -8.82 2.81 -11.59
N VAL A 50 -7.79 3.55 -11.20
CA VAL A 50 -6.50 2.97 -10.82
C VAL A 50 -6.61 2.44 -9.40
N VAL A 51 -6.44 1.12 -9.24
CA VAL A 51 -6.58 0.46 -7.92
C VAL A 51 -5.25 0.08 -7.29
N VAL A 52 -4.23 -0.15 -8.09
CA VAL A 52 -2.86 -0.39 -7.59
C VAL A 52 -1.90 0.42 -8.45
N THR A 53 -1.00 1.14 -7.80
CA THR A 53 0.07 1.88 -8.46
C THR A 53 1.40 1.55 -7.82
N VAL A 54 2.38 1.26 -8.64
CA VAL A 54 3.79 1.20 -8.24
C VAL A 54 4.52 2.26 -9.05
N ARG A 55 5.08 3.26 -8.37
CA ARG A 55 5.89 4.31 -8.99
C ARG A 55 7.33 4.15 -8.54
N LEU A 56 8.24 4.19 -9.50
CA LEU A 56 9.67 4.20 -9.22
C LEU A 56 10.14 5.65 -9.30
N THR A 57 10.49 6.20 -8.17
CA THR A 57 10.95 7.58 -8.04
C THR A 57 12.43 7.62 -7.66
N ASP A 58 13.04 8.78 -7.71
CA ASP A 58 14.43 8.96 -7.29
C ASP A 58 14.66 8.61 -5.81
N GLU A 59 13.63 8.71 -4.98
CA GLU A 59 13.68 8.35 -3.57
C GLU A 59 13.33 6.87 -3.31
N GLY A 60 12.99 6.14 -4.34
CA GLY A 60 12.64 4.72 -4.26
C GLY A 60 11.21 4.43 -4.71
N PRO A 61 10.77 3.18 -4.60
CA PRO A 61 9.43 2.79 -5.01
C PRO A 61 8.35 3.31 -4.06
N VAL A 62 7.25 3.75 -4.66
CA VAL A 62 6.04 4.15 -3.94
C VAL A 62 4.90 3.24 -4.38
N VAL A 63 4.30 2.52 -3.45
CA VAL A 63 3.20 1.59 -3.72
C VAL A 63 1.92 2.14 -3.09
N THR A 64 0.89 2.26 -3.88
CA THR A 64 -0.42 2.69 -3.42
C THR A 64 -1.45 1.63 -3.80
N VAL A 65 -2.25 1.21 -2.83
CA VAL A 65 -3.35 0.27 -3.05
C VAL A 65 -4.64 0.93 -2.58
N GLN A 66 -5.62 1.01 -3.46
CA GLN A 66 -6.94 1.56 -3.16
C GLN A 66 -7.97 0.51 -3.52
N GLY A 67 -8.82 0.16 -2.59
CA GLY A 67 -9.84 -0.84 -2.83
C GLY A 67 -10.77 -0.97 -1.63
N ALA A 68 -11.78 -1.80 -1.79
CA ALA A 68 -12.75 -2.05 -0.73
C ALA A 68 -12.17 -2.93 0.39
N HIS A 69 -11.17 -3.71 0.07
CA HIS A 69 -10.62 -4.67 1.02
C HIS A 69 -9.16 -4.96 0.70
N LEU A 70 -8.31 -4.88 1.72
CA LEU A 70 -6.90 -5.24 1.62
C LEU A 70 -6.58 -6.25 2.72
N GLU A 71 -6.05 -7.40 2.36
CA GLU A 71 -5.60 -8.41 3.30
C GLU A 71 -4.10 -8.66 3.15
N LEU A 72 -3.41 -8.72 4.27
CA LEU A 72 -2.03 -9.19 4.35
C LEU A 72 -2.01 -10.42 5.25
N LYS A 73 -1.72 -11.57 4.68
CA LYS A 73 -1.67 -12.84 5.41
C LYS A 73 -0.33 -13.52 5.20
N SER A 74 0.23 -14.03 6.26
CA SER A 74 1.45 -14.81 6.21
C SER A 74 1.33 -15.99 7.18
N THR A 75 1.92 -17.13 6.83
CA THR A 75 1.93 -18.30 7.71
C THR A 75 2.94 -18.18 8.85
N LYS A 76 3.90 -17.26 8.76
CA LYS A 76 4.94 -17.08 9.76
C LYS A 76 5.04 -15.66 10.29
N THR A 77 5.37 -14.71 9.45
CA THR A 77 5.72 -13.36 9.90
C THR A 77 5.23 -12.31 8.93
N ILE A 78 4.70 -11.23 9.47
CA ILE A 78 4.51 -9.97 8.75
C ILE A 78 5.35 -8.94 9.51
N ALA A 79 6.31 -8.32 8.83
CA ALA A 79 7.16 -7.30 9.40
C ALA A 79 6.92 -5.95 8.70
N LEU A 80 6.70 -4.91 9.48
CA LEU A 80 6.57 -3.54 9.02
C LEU A 80 7.65 -2.70 9.67
N GLU A 81 8.52 -2.12 8.88
CA GLU A 81 9.63 -1.31 9.36
C GLU A 81 9.75 -0.04 8.52
N ALA A 82 9.79 1.11 9.18
CA ALA A 82 9.92 2.40 8.52
C ALA A 82 10.36 3.46 9.51
N LYS A 83 10.79 4.60 9.04
CA LYS A 83 11.00 5.77 9.90
C LYS A 83 9.71 6.21 10.55
N GLU A 84 8.60 6.08 9.85
CA GLU A 84 7.28 6.50 10.32
C GLU A 84 6.23 5.52 9.84
N VAL A 85 5.38 5.04 10.75
CA VAL A 85 4.24 4.19 10.44
C VAL A 85 2.98 4.89 10.93
N LYS A 86 2.00 5.05 10.05
CA LYS A 86 0.72 5.68 10.37
C LYS A 86 -0.41 4.70 10.12
N ILE A 87 -1.27 4.53 11.12
CA ILE A 87 -2.46 3.70 11.02
C ILE A 87 -3.66 4.56 11.43
N LYS A 88 -4.63 4.69 10.53
CA LYS A 88 -5.85 5.45 10.79
C LYS A 88 -7.05 4.64 10.34
N ALA A 89 -8.02 4.47 11.21
CA ALA A 89 -9.30 3.84 10.91
C ALA A 89 -10.44 4.82 11.23
N GLU A 90 -11.45 4.88 10.37
CA GLU A 90 -12.59 5.76 10.60
C GLU A 90 -13.59 5.19 11.60
N GLU A 91 -13.75 3.89 11.64
CA GLU A 91 -14.71 3.21 12.50
C GLU A 91 -14.04 2.40 13.60
N GLU A 92 -13.16 1.48 13.25
CA GLU A 92 -12.57 0.56 14.21
C GLU A 92 -11.14 0.19 13.83
N ALA A 93 -10.26 0.18 14.81
CA ALA A 93 -8.93 -0.43 14.71
C ALA A 93 -8.81 -1.48 15.80
N SER A 94 -8.41 -2.69 15.43
CA SER A 94 -8.34 -3.83 16.34
C SER A 94 -6.98 -4.52 16.25
N ILE A 95 -6.39 -4.82 17.40
CA ILE A 95 -5.14 -5.58 17.48
C ILE A 95 -5.35 -6.70 18.48
N GLU A 96 -5.22 -7.94 18.01
CA GLU A 96 -5.43 -9.12 18.83
C GLU A 96 -4.23 -10.06 18.76
N SER A 97 -3.92 -10.70 19.86
CA SER A 97 -2.90 -11.74 19.95
C SER A 97 -3.41 -12.89 20.80
N MET A 98 -3.28 -14.11 20.30
CA MET A 98 -3.58 -15.31 21.10
C MET A 98 -2.44 -15.64 22.07
N GLY A 99 -1.27 -15.08 21.84
CA GLY A 99 -0.13 -15.22 22.73
C GLY A 99 0.23 -13.89 23.37
N ARG A 100 1.45 -13.46 23.21
CA ARG A 100 1.95 -12.23 23.80
C ARG A 100 1.73 -11.05 22.85
N LEU A 101 1.27 -9.93 23.39
CA LEU A 101 1.28 -8.63 22.72
C LEU A 101 2.25 -7.72 23.45
N LYS A 102 3.20 -7.14 22.72
CA LYS A 102 4.20 -6.24 23.27
C LYS A 102 4.18 -4.91 22.54
N ILE A 103 4.09 -3.82 23.30
CA ILE A 103 4.13 -2.46 22.76
C ILE A 103 5.17 -1.69 23.56
N ASP A 104 6.24 -1.28 22.90
CA ASP A 104 7.34 -0.55 23.53
C ASP A 104 7.60 0.77 22.81
N SER A 105 8.01 1.76 23.58
CA SER A 105 8.55 3.00 23.04
C SER A 105 9.82 3.36 23.83
N SER A 106 10.87 3.76 23.12
CA SER A 106 12.12 4.21 23.75
C SER A 106 12.01 5.63 24.32
N GLN A 107 10.95 6.35 23.97
CA GLN A 107 10.70 7.70 24.47
C GLN A 107 9.31 7.76 25.06
N LYS A 108 8.53 8.75 24.69
CA LYS A 108 7.19 8.96 25.21
C LYS A 108 6.17 8.10 24.47
N MET A 109 5.24 7.51 25.20
CA MET A 109 4.07 6.85 24.66
C MET A 109 2.82 7.59 25.11
N ASP A 110 2.01 8.02 24.16
CA ASP A 110 0.74 8.69 24.45
C ASP A 110 -0.42 7.76 24.12
N ILE A 111 -1.30 7.58 25.08
CA ILE A 111 -2.56 6.87 24.92
C ILE A 111 -3.67 7.83 25.32
N HIS A 112 -4.51 8.20 24.40
CA HIS A 112 -5.56 9.17 24.60
C HIS A 112 -6.88 8.69 24.05
N SER A 113 -7.96 8.96 24.74
CA SER A 113 -9.33 8.76 24.30
C SER A 113 -10.18 9.94 24.72
N GLU A 114 -11.08 10.39 23.88
CA GLU A 114 -12.08 11.41 24.26
C GLU A 114 -13.20 10.83 25.11
N ASP A 115 -13.32 9.51 25.12
CA ASP A 115 -14.25 8.77 25.94
C ASP A 115 -13.45 7.90 26.94
N ASP A 116 -13.93 6.76 27.33
CA ASP A 116 -13.27 5.90 28.31
C ASP A 116 -12.07 5.13 27.73
N ILE A 117 -11.07 4.95 28.56
CA ILE A 117 -10.00 3.98 28.33
C ILE A 117 -10.22 2.84 29.31
N ARG A 118 -10.44 1.62 28.78
CA ARG A 118 -10.62 0.46 29.61
C ARG A 118 -9.39 -0.44 29.52
N VAL A 119 -8.78 -0.68 30.66
CA VAL A 119 -7.64 -1.59 30.80
C VAL A 119 -8.04 -2.68 31.78
N VAL A 120 -8.05 -3.93 31.33
CA VAL A 120 -8.47 -5.06 32.16
C VAL A 120 -7.39 -6.14 32.06
N GLY A 121 -6.97 -6.63 33.19
CA GLY A 121 -6.01 -7.71 33.28
C GLY A 121 -6.12 -8.40 34.63
N LYS A 122 -5.57 -9.61 34.75
CA LYS A 122 -5.48 -10.30 36.02
C LYS A 122 -4.61 -9.50 37.01
N ILE A 123 -3.53 -8.94 36.51
CA ILE A 123 -2.64 -8.04 37.24
C ILE A 123 -2.26 -6.90 36.31
N ILE A 124 -2.37 -5.69 36.79
CA ILE A 124 -1.94 -4.48 36.08
C ILE A 124 -0.82 -3.85 36.88
N HIS A 125 0.35 -3.75 36.31
CA HIS A 125 1.51 -3.08 36.93
C HIS A 125 1.59 -1.66 36.40
N LEU A 126 1.55 -0.71 37.30
CA LEU A 126 1.79 0.70 37.05
C LEU A 126 2.99 1.12 37.86
N ASN A 127 3.94 1.69 37.20
CA ASN A 127 5.19 2.08 37.83
C ASN A 127 5.05 3.44 38.52
#